data_56b689959e6d9d85b23d109b4d5658b1
#
_entry.id   56b689959e6d9d85b23d109b4d5658b1
#
_cell.length_a   1.000
_cell.length_b   1.000
_cell.length_c   1.000
_cell.angle_alpha   90.00
_cell.angle_beta   90.00
_cell.angle_gamma   90.00
#
_symmetry.space_group_name_H-M   'P 1'
#
loop_
_entity.id
_entity.type
_entity.pdbx_description
1 polymer ?
#
loop_
_entity_poly.entity_id
_entity_poly.type
_entity_poly.pdbx_seq_one_letter_code
_entity_poly.pdbx_strand_id
1 'polypeptide(L)'
;MEREMRVRPGTPDDDNREYLPEKIKNSDIVVNENGNNSQPYPERLKEYREVLADGVEDIWYEYVPEGYDPSKKTPLVVSMHGGLMTGWGQAIYTSWTMVADRDNVIIVFPNAHSRRLWTLEATEEEIKANVNGPEELRMNYAKPDREDNHDIAFVLALIEKIKSKYNIDEERIFMQGMSNGSMFTTQFEKYYGNILAGGSGAGGSIVNLKLFYDKDCII
;
A
#
# COMPACT_ATOMS: atom_id res chain seq x y z
N MET A 1 -21.92 -13.89 -23.20
CA MET A 1 -20.47 -13.65 -23.31
C MET A 1 -19.94 -13.55 -21.88
N GLU A 2 -19.27 -14.61 -21.41
CA GLU A 2 -18.59 -14.55 -20.13
C GLU A 2 -17.51 -13.46 -20.23
N ARG A 3 -17.57 -12.46 -19.35
CA ARG A 3 -16.49 -11.49 -19.23
C ARG A 3 -15.26 -12.21 -18.68
N GLU A 4 -14.23 -12.27 -19.47
CA GLU A 4 -12.92 -12.68 -19.00
C GLU A 4 -12.57 -11.80 -17.77
N MET A 5 -12.27 -12.42 -16.64
CA MET A 5 -11.87 -11.68 -15.44
C MET A 5 -10.50 -11.05 -15.71
N ARG A 6 -10.50 -9.76 -15.98
CA ARG A 6 -9.26 -9.02 -16.16
C ARG A 6 -8.53 -8.81 -14.83
N VAL A 7 -7.27 -8.51 -14.95
CA VAL A 7 -6.43 -8.09 -13.83
C VAL A 7 -7.11 -6.94 -13.07
N ARG A 8 -6.94 -6.89 -11.76
CA ARG A 8 -7.55 -5.84 -10.94
C ARG A 8 -7.11 -4.45 -11.39
N PRO A 9 -8.00 -3.45 -11.26
CA PRO A 9 -7.68 -2.06 -11.57
C PRO A 9 -6.36 -1.60 -10.97
N GLY A 10 -5.60 -0.83 -11.74
CA GLY A 10 -4.35 -0.25 -11.27
C GLY A 10 -3.15 -1.19 -11.31
N THR A 11 -3.21 -2.31 -12.02
CA THR A 11 -2.01 -3.08 -12.37
C THR A 11 -1.41 -2.55 -13.67
N PRO A 12 -0.08 -2.68 -13.90
CA PRO A 12 0.56 -2.17 -15.11
C PRO A 12 0.00 -2.73 -16.42
N ASP A 13 -0.53 -3.96 -16.37
CA ASP A 13 -1.08 -4.66 -17.54
C ASP A 13 -2.59 -4.42 -17.72
N ASP A 14 -3.19 -3.57 -16.89
CA ASP A 14 -4.63 -3.34 -16.89
C ASP A 14 -5.01 -2.04 -17.58
N ASP A 15 -5.69 -2.15 -18.71
CA ASP A 15 -6.49 -1.06 -19.26
C ASP A 15 -7.96 -1.34 -18.93
N ASN A 16 -8.43 -0.83 -17.82
CA ASN A 16 -9.78 -1.04 -17.35
C ASN A 16 -10.73 0.15 -17.65
N ARG A 17 -10.35 1.05 -18.54
CA ARG A 17 -11.16 2.22 -18.91
C ARG A 17 -12.58 1.86 -19.35
N GLU A 18 -12.72 0.75 -20.07
CA GLU A 18 -14.02 0.27 -20.53
C GLU A 18 -14.97 -0.15 -19.40
N TYR A 19 -14.41 -0.44 -18.21
CA TYR A 19 -15.19 -0.84 -17.02
C TYR A 19 -15.57 0.33 -16.12
N LEU A 20 -15.12 1.53 -16.43
CA LEU A 20 -15.53 2.72 -15.68
C LEU A 20 -17.04 2.95 -15.86
N PRO A 21 -17.70 3.45 -14.80
CA PRO A 21 -19.10 3.89 -14.92
C PRO A 21 -19.25 4.91 -16.06
N GLU A 22 -20.34 4.81 -16.82
CA GLU A 22 -20.62 5.70 -17.94
C GLU A 22 -20.51 7.20 -17.54
N LYS A 23 -20.92 7.53 -16.33
CA LYS A 23 -20.80 8.88 -15.78
C LYS A 23 -19.34 9.38 -15.77
N ILE A 24 -18.39 8.51 -15.49
CA ILE A 24 -16.96 8.86 -15.48
C ILE A 24 -16.41 8.85 -16.90
N LYS A 25 -16.71 7.81 -17.69
CA LYS A 25 -16.30 7.70 -19.09
C LYS A 25 -16.65 8.92 -19.94
N ASN A 26 -17.86 9.44 -19.72
CA ASN A 26 -18.45 10.52 -20.52
C ASN A 26 -18.35 11.89 -19.84
N SER A 27 -17.56 12.02 -18.78
CA SER A 27 -17.33 13.27 -18.07
C SER A 27 -16.07 13.98 -18.57
N ASP A 28 -15.95 15.28 -18.26
CA ASP A 28 -14.74 16.05 -18.49
C ASP A 28 -13.61 15.70 -17.50
N ILE A 29 -13.82 14.69 -16.63
CA ILE A 29 -12.82 14.20 -15.70
C ILE A 29 -11.70 13.54 -16.48
N VAL A 30 -10.48 14.00 -16.29
CA VAL A 30 -9.30 13.40 -16.87
C VAL A 30 -9.05 12.04 -16.21
N VAL A 31 -9.14 10.98 -17.01
CA VAL A 31 -8.83 9.62 -16.60
C VAL A 31 -7.48 9.27 -17.19
N ASN A 32 -6.56 8.76 -16.37
CA ASN A 32 -5.26 8.34 -16.89
C ASN A 32 -5.40 7.18 -17.89
N GLU A 33 -4.34 6.87 -18.61
CA GLU A 33 -4.35 5.84 -19.66
C GLU A 33 -4.69 4.42 -19.16
N ASN A 34 -4.58 4.18 -17.86
CA ASN A 34 -5.03 2.93 -17.24
C ASN A 34 -6.52 2.94 -16.91
N GLY A 35 -7.18 4.07 -17.06
CA GLY A 35 -8.63 4.20 -16.95
C GLY A 35 -9.23 3.97 -15.56
N ASN A 36 -8.46 3.97 -14.49
CA ASN A 36 -8.91 3.56 -13.18
C ASN A 36 -9.10 4.68 -12.16
N ASN A 37 -8.73 5.91 -12.49
CA ASN A 37 -9.01 7.08 -11.67
C ASN A 37 -9.06 8.36 -12.51
N SER A 38 -9.40 9.48 -11.89
CA SER A 38 -9.61 10.77 -12.53
C SER A 38 -8.42 11.72 -12.39
N GLN A 39 -7.27 11.24 -11.95
CA GLN A 39 -6.07 12.09 -11.84
C GLN A 39 -5.15 11.92 -13.06
N PRO A 40 -4.31 12.92 -13.40
CA PRO A 40 -3.28 12.77 -14.39
C PRO A 40 -2.28 11.67 -14.03
N TYR A 41 -1.63 11.09 -15.05
CA TYR A 41 -0.55 10.12 -14.81
C TYR A 41 0.55 10.75 -13.95
N PRO A 42 0.99 10.09 -12.88
CA PRO A 42 1.96 10.66 -11.95
C PRO A 42 3.40 10.51 -12.48
N GLU A 43 3.83 11.41 -13.35
CA GLU A 43 5.15 11.38 -14.02
C GLU A 43 6.33 11.33 -13.03
N ARG A 44 6.15 11.82 -11.80
CA ARG A 44 7.19 11.77 -10.76
C ARG A 44 7.20 10.47 -9.96
N LEU A 45 6.31 9.54 -10.22
CA LEU A 45 6.32 8.21 -9.61
C LEU A 45 7.51 7.41 -10.14
N LYS A 46 8.41 6.97 -9.24
CA LYS A 46 9.63 6.25 -9.59
C LYS A 46 9.66 4.89 -8.97
N GLU A 47 9.96 3.88 -9.77
CA GLU A 47 10.18 2.51 -9.30
C GLU A 47 11.60 2.34 -8.77
N TYR A 48 11.70 1.57 -7.69
CA TYR A 48 12.96 1.13 -7.08
C TYR A 48 12.92 -0.38 -6.86
N ARG A 49 14.10 -0.99 -7.01
CA ARG A 49 14.33 -2.42 -6.78
C ARG A 49 15.63 -2.57 -6.03
N GLU A 50 15.58 -3.09 -4.83
CA GLU A 50 16.76 -3.37 -4.01
C GLU A 50 16.48 -4.55 -3.08
N VAL A 51 17.53 -5.18 -2.59
CA VAL A 51 17.44 -6.17 -1.51
C VAL A 51 17.45 -5.41 -0.19
N LEU A 52 16.30 -5.26 0.45
CA LEU A 52 16.16 -4.56 1.73
C LEU A 52 16.03 -5.52 2.90
N ALA A 53 15.40 -6.67 2.71
CA ALA A 53 15.17 -7.67 3.74
C ALA A 53 15.43 -9.09 3.21
N ASP A 54 15.81 -10.00 4.07
CA ASP A 54 15.90 -11.46 3.87
C ASP A 54 16.61 -11.93 2.60
N GLY A 55 17.44 -11.09 1.99
CA GLY A 55 18.24 -11.44 0.82
C GLY A 55 17.45 -11.58 -0.49
N VAL A 56 16.20 -11.11 -0.55
CA VAL A 56 15.38 -11.11 -1.75
C VAL A 56 15.16 -9.69 -2.28
N GLU A 57 14.88 -9.57 -3.58
CA GLU A 57 14.62 -8.28 -4.19
C GLU A 57 13.22 -7.78 -3.81
N ASP A 58 13.18 -6.58 -3.24
CA ASP A 58 11.98 -5.83 -2.92
C ASP A 58 11.73 -4.74 -3.95
N ILE A 59 10.47 -4.47 -4.24
CA ILE A 59 10.04 -3.48 -5.22
C ILE A 59 9.12 -2.48 -4.54
N TRP A 60 9.38 -1.18 -4.75
CA TRP A 60 8.49 -0.12 -4.31
C TRP A 60 8.52 1.06 -5.27
N TYR A 61 7.55 1.93 -5.10
CA TYR A 61 7.45 3.19 -5.84
C TYR A 61 7.49 4.36 -4.88
N GLU A 62 8.18 5.41 -5.26
CA GLU A 62 8.28 6.65 -4.48
C GLU A 62 7.66 7.80 -5.26
N TYR A 63 6.87 8.58 -4.58
CA TYR A 63 6.39 9.85 -5.06
C TYR A 63 6.83 10.97 -4.13
N VAL A 64 7.74 11.80 -4.62
CA VAL A 64 8.26 12.98 -3.90
C VAL A 64 7.52 14.20 -4.43
N PRO A 65 6.86 14.99 -3.55
CA PRO A 65 6.11 16.16 -3.98
C PRO A 65 7.01 17.21 -4.64
N GLU A 66 6.45 18.00 -5.53
CA GLU A 66 7.21 19.07 -6.21
C GLU A 66 7.80 20.10 -5.23
N GLY A 67 7.06 20.37 -4.15
CA GLY A 67 7.45 21.30 -3.10
C GLY A 67 8.42 20.73 -2.05
N TYR A 68 9.00 19.54 -2.25
CA TYR A 68 9.93 18.95 -1.29
C TYR A 68 11.18 19.83 -1.08
N ASP A 69 11.43 20.17 0.17
CA ASP A 69 12.59 20.94 0.62
C ASP A 69 13.42 20.11 1.61
N PRO A 70 14.64 19.67 1.24
CA PRO A 70 15.45 18.81 2.12
C PRO A 70 15.87 19.49 3.44
N SER A 71 15.72 20.80 3.56
CA SER A 71 15.98 21.52 4.81
C SER A 71 14.82 21.43 5.81
N LYS A 72 13.64 20.96 5.38
CA LYS A 72 12.42 20.86 6.20
C LYS A 72 12.01 19.42 6.41
N LYS A 73 11.58 19.13 7.63
CA LYS A 73 10.99 17.81 7.94
C LYS A 73 9.68 17.62 7.17
N THR A 74 9.57 16.48 6.47
CA THR A 74 8.45 16.15 5.59
C THR A 74 7.74 14.89 6.08
N PRO A 75 6.40 14.85 6.17
CA PRO A 75 5.67 13.64 6.51
C PRO A 75 5.87 12.53 5.49
N LEU A 76 5.73 11.28 5.95
CA LEU A 76 5.75 10.08 5.13
C LEU A 76 4.42 9.34 5.22
N VAL A 77 3.90 8.89 4.09
CA VAL A 77 2.81 7.91 4.03
C VAL A 77 3.30 6.65 3.33
N VAL A 78 3.10 5.50 3.95
CA VAL A 78 3.29 4.18 3.35
C VAL A 78 1.92 3.66 2.92
N SER A 79 1.68 3.56 1.62
CA SER A 79 0.37 3.20 1.06
C SER A 79 0.38 1.77 0.52
N MET A 80 -0.34 0.89 1.22
CA MET A 80 -0.37 -0.56 1.00
C MET A 80 -1.47 -0.94 0.02
N HIS A 81 -1.10 -1.60 -1.08
CA HIS A 81 -2.05 -2.00 -2.12
C HIS A 81 -3.02 -3.11 -1.68
N GLY A 82 -4.14 -3.21 -2.36
CA GLY A 82 -5.08 -4.33 -2.21
C GLY A 82 -4.54 -5.64 -2.80
N GLY A 83 -5.13 -6.75 -2.41
CA GLY A 83 -4.72 -8.06 -2.92
C GLY A 83 -4.75 -8.12 -4.44
N LEU A 84 -3.73 -8.76 -5.03
CA LEU A 84 -3.49 -8.94 -6.46
C LEU A 84 -3.15 -7.65 -7.23
N MET A 85 -2.99 -6.53 -6.51
CA MET A 85 -2.50 -5.26 -7.07
C MET A 85 -0.97 -5.14 -6.91
N THR A 86 -0.46 -3.98 -7.27
CA THR A 86 0.94 -3.57 -7.08
C THR A 86 0.99 -2.19 -6.42
N GLY A 87 2.15 -1.77 -5.94
CA GLY A 87 2.37 -0.41 -5.46
C GLY A 87 2.13 0.62 -6.56
N TRP A 88 2.52 0.31 -7.81
CA TRP A 88 2.17 1.15 -8.97
C TRP A 88 0.65 1.29 -9.12
N GLY A 89 -0.07 0.17 -9.05
CA GLY A 89 -1.52 0.17 -9.10
C GLY A 89 -2.17 0.96 -7.98
N GLN A 90 -1.64 0.88 -6.78
CA GLN A 90 -2.09 1.66 -5.63
C GLN A 90 -1.90 3.17 -5.87
N ALA A 91 -0.75 3.56 -6.41
CA ALA A 91 -0.46 4.95 -6.74
C ALA A 91 -1.43 5.53 -7.79
N ILE A 92 -1.78 4.72 -8.80
CA ILE A 92 -2.69 5.12 -9.87
C ILE A 92 -4.16 5.10 -9.41
N TYR A 93 -4.52 4.08 -8.61
CA TYR A 93 -5.91 3.89 -8.16
C TYR A 93 -6.34 4.89 -7.10
N THR A 94 -5.40 5.36 -6.27
CA THR A 94 -5.66 6.31 -5.19
C THR A 94 -5.29 7.73 -5.60
N SER A 95 -5.80 8.72 -4.87
CA SER A 95 -5.44 10.13 -5.09
C SER A 95 -4.23 10.58 -4.25
N TRP A 96 -3.43 9.65 -3.74
CA TRP A 96 -2.31 9.98 -2.85
C TRP A 96 -1.26 10.88 -3.50
N THR A 97 -1.00 10.74 -4.80
CA THR A 97 -0.04 11.62 -5.50
C THR A 97 -0.51 13.07 -5.53
N MET A 98 -1.84 13.29 -5.62
CA MET A 98 -2.43 14.64 -5.54
C MET A 98 -2.34 15.21 -4.11
N VAL A 99 -2.56 14.37 -3.11
CA VAL A 99 -2.40 14.74 -1.69
C VAL A 99 -0.93 15.08 -1.41
N ALA A 100 0.00 14.30 -1.95
CA ALA A 100 1.43 14.55 -1.83
C ALA A 100 1.81 15.98 -2.27
N ASP A 101 1.35 16.40 -3.43
CA ASP A 101 1.66 17.72 -3.96
C ASP A 101 0.94 18.86 -3.22
N ARG A 102 -0.32 18.62 -2.81
CA ARG A 102 -1.09 19.61 -2.08
C ARG A 102 -0.53 19.88 -0.67
N ASP A 103 -0.16 18.81 0.03
CA ASP A 103 0.17 18.85 1.47
C ASP A 103 1.68 18.68 1.74
N ASN A 104 2.48 18.56 0.68
CA ASN A 104 3.94 18.35 0.74
C ASN A 104 4.32 17.10 1.56
N VAL A 105 3.80 15.95 1.17
CA VAL A 105 4.00 14.66 1.82
C VAL A 105 4.73 13.69 0.87
N ILE A 106 5.74 12.99 1.33
CA ILE A 106 6.34 11.89 0.58
C ILE A 106 5.47 10.66 0.71
N ILE A 107 5.19 10.00 -0.41
CA ILE A 107 4.41 8.77 -0.42
C ILE A 107 5.25 7.64 -0.99
N VAL A 108 5.22 6.48 -0.34
CA VAL A 108 5.79 5.24 -0.86
C VAL A 108 4.72 4.17 -1.02
N PHE A 109 4.85 3.39 -2.09
CA PHE A 109 3.90 2.36 -2.47
C PHE A 109 4.68 1.04 -2.65
N PRO A 110 4.87 0.26 -1.58
CA PRO A 110 5.57 -1.01 -1.66
C PRO A 110 4.72 -2.09 -2.34
N ASN A 111 5.39 -3.07 -2.96
CA ASN A 111 4.77 -4.29 -3.45
C ASN A 111 4.84 -5.38 -2.39
N ALA A 112 3.75 -6.09 -2.19
CA ALA A 112 3.77 -7.35 -1.45
C ALA A 112 4.67 -8.35 -2.19
N HIS A 113 5.55 -9.03 -1.44
CA HIS A 113 6.58 -9.88 -2.02
C HIS A 113 6.00 -11.07 -2.80
N SER A 114 5.06 -11.79 -2.24
CA SER A 114 4.56 -13.04 -2.82
C SER A 114 3.15 -12.91 -3.36
N ARG A 115 2.94 -13.28 -4.62
CA ARG A 115 1.61 -13.37 -5.27
C ARG A 115 0.79 -12.07 -5.23
N ARG A 116 1.43 -10.93 -5.01
CA ARG A 116 0.78 -9.62 -4.81
C ARG A 116 -0.24 -9.64 -3.66
N LEU A 117 0.05 -10.41 -2.62
CA LEU A 117 -0.76 -10.53 -1.41
C LEU A 117 0.14 -10.31 -0.20
N TRP A 118 -0.22 -9.38 0.64
CA TRP A 118 0.44 -9.13 1.92
C TRP A 118 0.31 -10.34 2.82
N THR A 119 1.40 -10.70 3.47
CA THR A 119 1.45 -11.84 4.40
C THR A 119 0.80 -11.46 5.72
N LEU A 120 -0.28 -12.14 6.05
CA LEU A 120 -1.07 -11.90 7.26
C LEU A 120 -0.77 -12.95 8.31
N GLU A 121 -0.95 -12.58 9.58
CA GLU A 121 -0.93 -13.55 10.67
C GLU A 121 -2.11 -14.49 10.58
N ALA A 122 -1.85 -15.75 10.86
CA ALA A 122 -2.89 -16.74 11.02
C ALA A 122 -2.49 -17.80 12.04
N THR A 123 -3.48 -18.41 12.66
CA THR A 123 -3.28 -19.59 13.52
C THR A 123 -2.83 -20.79 12.69
N GLU A 124 -2.25 -21.78 13.33
CA GLU A 124 -1.85 -23.04 12.66
C GLU A 124 -3.05 -23.72 11.97
N GLU A 125 -4.24 -23.62 12.55
CA GLU A 125 -5.47 -24.18 11.99
C GLU A 125 -5.88 -23.44 10.71
N GLU A 126 -5.82 -22.10 10.70
CA GLU A 126 -6.11 -21.29 9.53
C GLU A 126 -5.08 -21.50 8.41
N ILE A 127 -3.79 -21.59 8.74
CA ILE A 127 -2.72 -21.90 7.78
C ILE A 127 -2.99 -23.27 7.13
N LYS A 128 -3.32 -24.27 7.93
CA LYS A 128 -3.64 -25.62 7.45
C LYS A 128 -4.89 -25.64 6.58
N ALA A 129 -5.93 -24.93 6.98
CA ALA A 129 -7.16 -24.79 6.18
C ALA A 129 -6.89 -24.09 4.84
N ASN A 130 -6.10 -23.03 4.85
CA ASN A 130 -5.69 -22.28 3.66
C ASN A 130 -4.90 -23.15 2.66
N VAL A 131 -3.96 -23.94 3.14
CA VAL A 131 -3.16 -24.87 2.31
C VAL A 131 -4.03 -25.97 1.69
N ASN A 132 -5.03 -26.46 2.41
CA ASN A 132 -5.96 -27.49 1.95
C ASN A 132 -7.09 -26.93 1.07
N GLY A 133 -7.24 -25.61 1.00
CA GLY A 133 -8.24 -24.96 0.17
C GLY A 133 -7.82 -24.82 -1.30
N PRO A 134 -8.73 -24.34 -2.16
CA PRO A 134 -8.45 -24.04 -3.55
C PRO A 134 -7.25 -23.10 -3.70
N GLU A 135 -6.33 -23.43 -4.60
CA GLU A 135 -5.07 -22.69 -4.75
C GLU A 135 -5.30 -21.22 -5.11
N GLU A 136 -6.27 -20.95 -5.94
CA GLU A 136 -6.63 -19.61 -6.40
C GLU A 136 -7.18 -18.69 -5.28
N LEU A 137 -7.66 -19.28 -4.19
CA LEU A 137 -8.20 -18.56 -3.03
C LEU A 137 -7.20 -18.43 -1.87
N ARG A 138 -6.02 -19.05 -1.99
CA ARG A 138 -5.03 -19.05 -0.90
C ARG A 138 -4.49 -17.65 -0.63
N MET A 139 -4.52 -17.29 0.64
CA MET A 139 -3.86 -16.11 1.17
C MET A 139 -2.39 -16.42 1.50
N ASN A 140 -1.56 -15.40 1.63
CA ASN A 140 -0.24 -15.55 2.24
C ASN A 140 -0.42 -15.44 3.75
N TYR A 141 -0.11 -16.51 4.46
CA TYR A 141 -0.18 -16.56 5.91
C TYR A 141 1.17 -16.93 6.52
N ALA A 142 1.51 -16.24 7.60
CA ALA A 142 2.60 -16.60 8.51
C ALA A 142 2.05 -16.81 9.91
N LYS A 143 2.79 -17.51 10.74
CA LYS A 143 2.50 -17.60 12.18
C LYS A 143 2.56 -16.19 12.79
N PRO A 144 1.95 -15.99 13.98
CA PRO A 144 2.06 -14.73 14.71
C PRO A 144 3.48 -14.49 15.25
N ASP A 145 4.46 -14.75 14.43
CA ASP A 145 5.88 -14.56 14.67
C ASP A 145 6.41 -13.64 13.57
N ARG A 146 6.87 -12.45 13.99
CA ARG A 146 7.33 -11.42 13.07
C ARG A 146 8.60 -11.80 12.31
N GLU A 147 9.39 -12.74 12.84
CA GLU A 147 10.65 -13.19 12.25
C GLU A 147 10.41 -13.95 10.93
N ASP A 148 9.25 -14.59 10.80
CA ASP A 148 8.88 -15.35 9.59
C ASP A 148 8.07 -14.54 8.57
N ASN A 149 7.87 -13.23 8.78
CA ASN A 149 7.08 -12.39 7.89
C ASN A 149 7.96 -11.39 7.13
N HIS A 150 8.36 -11.78 5.92
CA HIS A 150 9.18 -10.95 5.03
C HIS A 150 8.56 -9.57 4.75
N ASP A 151 7.24 -9.48 4.52
CA ASP A 151 6.60 -8.20 4.21
C ASP A 151 6.72 -7.20 5.38
N ILE A 152 6.71 -7.68 6.62
CA ILE A 152 6.98 -6.84 7.80
C ILE A 152 8.44 -6.37 7.81
N ALA A 153 9.39 -7.28 7.61
CA ALA A 153 10.82 -6.96 7.57
C ALA A 153 11.13 -5.96 6.45
N PHE A 154 10.56 -6.17 5.28
CA PHE A 154 10.67 -5.27 4.13
C PHE A 154 10.13 -3.87 4.44
N VAL A 155 8.91 -3.75 4.94
CA VAL A 155 8.30 -2.44 5.22
C VAL A 155 9.07 -1.67 6.29
N LEU A 156 9.57 -2.35 7.32
CA LEU A 156 10.46 -1.72 8.31
C LEU A 156 11.75 -1.20 7.67
N ALA A 157 12.43 -2.03 6.88
CA ALA A 157 13.64 -1.64 6.17
C ALA A 157 13.40 -0.50 5.18
N LEU A 158 12.24 -0.52 4.49
CA LEU A 158 11.84 0.54 3.58
C LEU A 158 11.66 1.88 4.31
N ILE A 159 10.97 1.91 5.46
CA ILE A 159 10.81 3.14 6.26
C ILE A 159 12.18 3.69 6.63
N GLU A 160 13.11 2.87 7.11
CA GLU A 160 14.47 3.31 7.45
C GLU A 160 15.24 3.79 6.21
N LYS A 161 15.09 3.12 5.06
CA LYS A 161 15.68 3.56 3.78
C LYS A 161 15.18 4.95 3.39
N ILE A 162 13.88 5.21 3.49
CA ILE A 162 13.28 6.50 3.16
C ILE A 162 13.75 7.60 4.12
N LYS A 163 13.83 7.32 5.42
CA LYS A 163 14.39 8.22 6.43
C LYS A 163 15.86 8.57 6.15
N SER A 164 16.65 7.61 5.66
CA SER A 164 18.05 7.86 5.29
C SER A 164 18.22 8.70 4.03
N LYS A 165 17.21 8.67 3.14
CA LYS A 165 17.24 9.33 1.83
C LYS A 165 16.64 10.74 1.85
N TYR A 166 15.64 10.97 2.69
CA TYR A 166 14.88 12.20 2.78
C TYR A 166 14.81 12.73 4.21
N ASN A 167 14.63 14.03 4.37
CA ASN A 167 14.42 14.64 5.69
C ASN A 167 12.99 14.38 6.19
N ILE A 168 12.76 13.14 6.67
CA ILE A 168 11.45 12.71 7.16
C ILE A 168 11.18 13.23 8.57
N ASP A 169 9.95 13.66 8.80
CA ASP A 169 9.42 13.92 10.14
C ASP A 169 8.99 12.59 10.77
N GLU A 170 9.82 12.07 11.65
CA GLU A 170 9.58 10.78 12.31
C GLU A 170 8.34 10.76 13.21
N GLU A 171 7.84 11.93 13.61
CA GLU A 171 6.58 12.05 14.35
C GLU A 171 5.35 12.04 13.44
N ARG A 172 5.55 12.08 12.11
CA ARG A 172 4.48 12.10 11.10
C ARG A 172 4.69 11.04 10.02
N ILE A 173 4.88 9.79 10.45
CA ILE A 173 4.88 8.61 9.59
C ILE A 173 3.54 7.94 9.70
N PHE A 174 2.84 7.80 8.58
CA PHE A 174 1.51 7.21 8.51
C PHE A 174 1.51 5.98 7.62
N MET A 175 0.61 5.06 7.89
CA MET A 175 0.37 3.91 7.03
C MET A 175 -1.10 3.89 6.60
N GLN A 176 -1.34 3.59 5.32
CA GLN A 176 -2.68 3.45 4.78
C GLN A 176 -2.76 2.17 3.94
N GLY A 177 -3.85 1.45 4.03
CA GLY A 177 -4.04 0.23 3.25
C GLY A 177 -5.45 0.09 2.67
N MET A 178 -5.55 -0.66 1.58
CA MET A 178 -6.81 -1.02 0.96
C MET A 178 -7.00 -2.54 0.96
N SER A 179 -8.19 -3.04 1.35
CA SER A 179 -8.52 -4.48 1.35
C SER A 179 -7.45 -5.32 2.08
N ASN A 180 -6.74 -6.21 1.40
CA ASN A 180 -5.63 -7.00 1.98
C ASN A 180 -4.53 -6.08 2.56
N GLY A 181 -4.22 -4.95 1.93
CA GLY A 181 -3.31 -3.95 2.49
C GLY A 181 -3.83 -3.28 3.76
N SER A 182 -5.16 -3.13 3.91
CA SER A 182 -5.76 -2.65 5.15
C SER A 182 -5.58 -3.66 6.31
N MET A 183 -5.75 -4.94 6.02
CA MET A 183 -5.49 -6.01 7.00
C MET A 183 -4.03 -6.01 7.45
N PHE A 184 -3.10 -5.87 6.49
CA PHE A 184 -1.68 -5.77 6.78
C PHE A 184 -1.34 -4.51 7.59
N THR A 185 -1.93 -3.35 7.26
CA THR A 185 -1.76 -2.12 8.04
C THR A 185 -2.16 -2.33 9.50
N THR A 186 -3.33 -2.93 9.76
CA THR A 186 -3.78 -3.25 11.11
C THR A 186 -2.82 -4.19 11.85
N GLN A 187 -2.31 -5.20 11.16
CA GLN A 187 -1.31 -6.12 11.69
C GLN A 187 0.02 -5.40 12.00
N PHE A 188 0.48 -4.55 11.10
CA PHE A 188 1.70 -3.77 11.29
C PHE A 188 1.57 -2.83 12.50
N GLU A 189 0.45 -2.15 12.64
CA GLU A 189 0.17 -1.27 13.78
C GLU A 189 0.18 -2.03 15.11
N LYS A 190 -0.33 -3.26 15.13
CA LYS A 190 -0.32 -4.11 16.32
C LYS A 190 1.09 -4.29 16.90
N TYR A 191 2.10 -4.43 16.05
CA TYR A 191 3.47 -4.71 16.46
C TYR A 191 4.38 -3.48 16.46
N TYR A 192 4.13 -2.53 15.55
CA TYR A 192 5.01 -1.39 15.26
C TYR A 192 4.27 -0.05 15.28
N GLY A 193 3.09 0.01 15.87
CA GLY A 193 2.34 1.27 15.97
C GLY A 193 3.07 2.40 16.70
N ASN A 194 4.11 2.07 17.46
CA ASN A 194 4.94 3.06 18.14
C ASN A 194 5.82 3.90 17.20
N ILE A 195 6.08 3.44 15.97
CA ILE A 195 6.82 4.22 14.95
C ILE A 195 5.89 4.96 14.00
N LEU A 196 4.58 4.78 14.13
CA LEU A 196 3.56 5.43 13.30
C LEU A 196 2.84 6.53 14.09
N ALA A 197 2.57 7.63 13.45
CA ALA A 197 1.67 8.67 13.95
C ALA A 197 0.20 8.22 13.86
N GLY A 198 -0.10 7.34 12.92
CA GLY A 198 -1.41 6.74 12.75
C GLY A 198 -1.51 5.88 11.51
N GLY A 199 -2.62 5.15 11.40
CA GLY A 199 -2.93 4.34 10.24
C GLY A 199 -4.40 4.36 9.91
N SER A 200 -4.70 3.99 8.66
CA SER A 200 -6.08 3.87 8.19
C SER A 200 -6.24 2.71 7.21
N GLY A 201 -7.43 2.14 7.17
CA GLY A 201 -7.76 1.06 6.26
C GLY A 201 -9.07 1.31 5.52
N ALA A 202 -9.10 0.93 4.26
CA ALA A 202 -10.30 0.97 3.44
C ALA A 202 -10.65 -0.45 2.93
N GLY A 203 -11.89 -0.89 3.18
CA GLY A 203 -12.40 -2.18 2.69
C GLY A 203 -11.80 -3.41 3.36
N GLY A 204 -11.21 -3.26 4.55
CA GLY A 204 -10.71 -4.33 5.40
C GLY A 204 -11.41 -4.34 6.76
N SER A 205 -11.28 -5.44 7.50
CA SER A 205 -11.80 -5.49 8.87
C SER A 205 -10.96 -4.62 9.80
N ILE A 206 -11.59 -3.67 10.49
CA ILE A 206 -10.96 -2.95 11.60
C ILE A 206 -11.01 -3.89 12.82
N VAL A 207 -9.92 -4.54 13.14
CA VAL A 207 -9.88 -5.52 14.24
C VAL A 207 -9.72 -4.84 15.60
N ASN A 208 -9.26 -3.58 15.68
CA ASN A 208 -9.03 -2.96 16.98
C ASN A 208 -9.19 -1.43 16.96
N LEU A 209 -10.41 -0.95 17.11
CA LEU A 209 -10.73 0.46 17.29
C LEU A 209 -10.02 1.10 18.51
N LYS A 210 -9.56 0.30 19.47
CA LYS A 210 -8.95 0.81 20.70
C LYS A 210 -7.59 1.45 20.47
N LEU A 211 -6.84 1.00 19.45
CA LEU A 211 -5.54 1.59 19.07
C LEU A 211 -5.67 2.98 18.45
N PHE A 212 -6.81 3.27 17.82
CA PHE A 212 -7.07 4.59 17.22
C PHE A 212 -7.51 5.65 18.23
N TYR A 213 -8.05 5.25 19.39
CA TYR A 213 -8.58 6.16 20.40
C TYR A 213 -7.58 6.52 21.52
N ASP A 214 -6.49 5.75 21.66
CA ASP A 214 -5.49 5.98 22.71
C ASP A 214 -4.33 6.92 22.30
N LYS A 215 -4.29 7.31 21.04
CA LYS A 215 -3.41 8.40 20.56
C LYS A 215 -4.31 9.53 20.07
N ASP A 216 -4.01 10.76 20.45
CA ASP A 216 -4.66 11.97 19.93
C ASP A 216 -4.42 12.09 18.41
N CYS A 217 -4.99 11.17 17.65
CA CYS A 217 -5.03 11.27 16.20
C CYS A 217 -6.07 12.32 15.82
N ILE A 218 -5.62 13.50 15.57
CA ILE A 218 -6.41 14.53 14.88
C ILE A 218 -6.52 14.09 13.42
N ILE A 219 -7.75 13.77 13.01
CA ILE A 219 -8.14 13.57 11.59
C ILE A 219 -8.16 14.93 10.91
#